data_c945229a977016f65b8e2c7c616ef21f
#
_entry.id   c945229a977016f65b8e2c7c616ef21f
#
_cell.length_a   1.000
_cell.length_b   1.000
_cell.length_c   1.000
_cell.angle_alpha   90.00
_cell.angle_beta   90.00
_cell.angle_gamma   90.00
#
_symmetry.space_group_name_H-M   'P 1'
#
loop_
_entity.id
_entity.type
_entity.pdbx_description
1 polymer ?
#
loop_
_entity_poly.entity_id
_entity_poly.type
_entity_poly.pdbx_seq_one_letter_code
_entity_poly.pdbx_strand_id
1 'polypeptide(L)'
;MKSSLIVVAFFCIGCLVGIFNDFQFDMHNLSMYILYALMLQVGISIGSNKNLKFLIKSLRPNMLLVPIATIVGTLLFSAFASLLLSQWSVFDCMAVGSGFAYYSLSSILITQFKEASVGLQLATELGTIALLANIFREMMALLGAPLIQIGRASCRER
;
A
#
# COMPACT_ATOMS: atom_id res chain seq x y z
N MET A 1 1.85 3.23 19.90
CA MET A 1 3.01 4.06 19.57
C MET A 1 4.32 3.27 19.46
N LYS A 2 4.69 2.40 20.43
CA LYS A 2 5.96 1.64 20.36
C LYS A 2 6.06 0.75 19.13
N SER A 3 5.01 0.03 18.78
CA SER A 3 5.00 -0.88 17.61
C SER A 3 5.14 -0.13 16.27
N SER A 4 4.48 1.01 16.11
CA SER A 4 4.59 1.82 14.88
C SER A 4 5.99 2.40 14.70
N LEU A 5 6.62 2.79 15.80
CA LEU A 5 7.97 3.36 15.81
C LEU A 5 9.01 2.29 15.44
N ILE A 6 8.80 1.05 15.88
CA ILE A 6 9.64 -0.10 15.52
C ILE A 6 9.57 -0.37 14.01
N VAL A 7 8.38 -0.35 13.41
CA VAL A 7 8.21 -0.57 11.96
C VAL A 7 8.94 0.52 11.16
N VAL A 8 8.79 1.78 11.56
CA VAL A 8 9.50 2.90 10.91
C VAL A 8 11.01 2.76 11.04
N ALA A 9 11.51 2.35 12.22
CA ALA A 9 12.94 2.14 12.43
C ALA A 9 13.49 1.03 11.53
N PHE A 10 12.80 -0.11 11.42
CA PHE A 10 13.20 -1.19 10.52
C PHE A 10 13.17 -0.75 9.04
N PHE A 11 12.20 0.06 8.64
CA PHE A 11 12.15 0.62 7.29
C PHE A 11 13.35 1.52 7.00
N CYS A 12 13.67 2.44 7.92
CA CYS A 12 14.85 3.32 7.78
C CYS A 12 16.16 2.52 7.71
N ILE A 13 16.31 1.49 8.57
CA ILE A 13 17.48 0.61 8.55
C ILE A 13 17.57 -0.12 7.20
N GLY A 14 16.45 -0.64 6.68
CA GLY A 14 16.40 -1.30 5.37
C GLY A 14 16.84 -0.38 4.24
N CYS A 15 16.37 0.88 4.23
CA CYS A 15 16.80 1.89 3.26
C CYS A 15 18.31 2.18 3.36
N LEU A 16 18.85 2.35 4.57
CA LEU A 16 20.28 2.58 4.77
C LEU A 16 21.12 1.40 4.29
N VAL A 17 20.72 0.17 4.63
CA VAL A 17 21.40 -1.04 4.16
C VAL A 17 21.35 -1.14 2.64
N GLY A 18 20.24 -0.80 2.01
CA GLY A 18 20.09 -0.79 0.55
C GLY A 18 21.00 0.22 -0.15
N ILE A 19 21.25 1.38 0.47
CA ILE A 19 22.15 2.40 -0.09
C ILE A 19 23.62 1.99 0.03
N PHE A 20 24.01 1.31 1.11
CA PHE A 20 25.40 0.97 1.39
C PHE A 20 25.85 -0.39 0.82
N ASN A 21 24.92 -1.24 0.40
CA ASN A 21 25.25 -2.56 -0.14
C ASN A 21 25.05 -2.59 -1.67
N ASP A 22 26.16 -2.65 -2.39
CA ASP A 22 26.25 -3.03 -3.82
C ASP A 22 26.06 -4.56 -3.99
N PHE A 23 25.11 -5.14 -3.29
CA PHE A 23 24.87 -6.58 -3.40
C PHE A 23 24.18 -6.87 -4.74
N GLN A 24 24.92 -7.45 -5.68
CA GLN A 24 24.39 -8.06 -6.91
C GLN A 24 23.61 -9.36 -6.62
N PHE A 25 22.68 -9.30 -5.70
CA PHE A 25 21.72 -10.38 -5.50
C PHE A 25 20.52 -10.13 -6.42
N ASP A 26 19.97 -11.21 -6.95
CA ASP A 26 18.77 -11.15 -7.80
C ASP A 26 17.55 -10.74 -6.92
N MET A 27 17.54 -9.44 -6.56
CA MET A 27 16.59 -8.85 -5.61
C MET A 27 15.15 -8.98 -6.11
N HIS A 28 14.96 -9.12 -7.43
CA HIS A 28 13.64 -9.28 -8.01
C HIS A 28 13.00 -10.61 -7.60
N ASN A 29 13.71 -11.71 -7.77
CA ASN A 29 13.21 -13.04 -7.40
C ASN A 29 13.02 -13.18 -5.89
N LEU A 30 13.96 -12.65 -5.09
CA LEU A 30 13.87 -12.66 -3.63
C LEU A 30 12.63 -11.91 -3.14
N SER A 31 12.35 -10.73 -3.69
CA SER A 31 11.16 -9.93 -3.36
C SER A 31 9.86 -10.67 -3.67
N MET A 32 9.81 -11.39 -4.79
CA MET A 32 8.64 -12.19 -5.18
C MET A 32 8.39 -13.33 -4.21
N TYR A 33 9.43 -14.06 -3.79
CA TYR A 33 9.30 -15.15 -2.81
C TYR A 33 8.83 -14.64 -1.44
N ILE A 34 9.39 -13.51 -0.98
CA ILE A 34 8.95 -12.86 0.27
C ILE A 34 7.49 -12.44 0.17
N LEU A 35 7.06 -11.88 -0.96
CA LEU A 35 5.68 -11.49 -1.20
C LEU A 35 4.73 -12.70 -1.14
N TYR A 36 5.08 -13.81 -1.79
CA TYR A 36 4.28 -15.04 -1.73
C TYR A 36 4.19 -15.61 -0.31
N ALA A 37 5.29 -15.57 0.45
CA ALA A 37 5.31 -16.00 1.84
C ALA A 37 4.40 -15.13 2.72
N LEU A 38 4.43 -13.81 2.52
CA LEU A 38 3.53 -12.87 3.23
C LEU A 38 2.06 -13.12 2.86
N MET A 39 1.75 -13.34 1.59
CA MET A 39 0.38 -13.67 1.16
C MET A 39 -0.13 -14.96 1.79
N LEU A 40 0.73 -15.99 1.82
CA LEU A 40 0.42 -17.27 2.47
C LEU A 40 0.14 -17.07 3.97
N GLN A 41 1.00 -16.32 4.66
CA GLN A 41 0.84 -16.03 6.09
C GLN A 41 -0.47 -15.30 6.40
N VAL A 42 -0.82 -14.30 5.60
CA VAL A 42 -2.09 -13.55 5.73
C VAL A 42 -3.28 -14.48 5.47
N GLY A 43 -3.20 -15.32 4.42
CA GLY A 43 -4.24 -16.31 4.11
C GLY A 43 -4.49 -17.29 5.26
N ILE A 44 -3.42 -17.84 5.83
CA ILE A 44 -3.49 -18.74 7.00
C ILE A 44 -4.08 -18.00 8.21
N SER A 45 -3.63 -16.78 8.48
CA SER A 45 -4.11 -15.97 9.60
C SER A 45 -5.61 -15.69 9.53
N ILE A 46 -6.10 -15.34 8.34
CA ILE A 46 -7.52 -15.10 8.11
C ILE A 46 -8.29 -16.42 8.17
N GLY A 47 -7.82 -17.48 7.51
CA GLY A 47 -8.49 -18.77 7.44
C GLY A 47 -8.56 -19.49 8.79
N SER A 48 -7.59 -19.27 9.68
CA SER A 48 -7.56 -19.84 11.03
C SER A 48 -8.50 -19.14 12.03
N ASN A 49 -9.12 -18.03 11.63
CA ASN A 49 -10.00 -17.27 12.53
C ASN A 49 -11.33 -18.00 12.71
N LYS A 50 -11.53 -18.61 13.88
CA LYS A 50 -12.75 -19.35 14.24
C LYS A 50 -14.03 -18.49 14.14
N ASN A 51 -13.91 -17.19 14.30
CA ASN A 51 -15.02 -16.24 14.25
C ASN A 51 -15.33 -15.71 12.84
N LEU A 52 -14.62 -16.19 11.80
CA LEU A 52 -14.78 -15.69 10.44
C LEU A 52 -16.23 -15.79 9.95
N LYS A 53 -16.88 -16.94 10.19
CA LYS A 53 -18.30 -17.15 9.83
C LYS A 53 -19.23 -16.17 10.55
N PHE A 54 -18.97 -15.89 11.81
CA PHE A 54 -19.75 -14.92 12.59
C PHE A 54 -19.53 -13.49 12.09
N LEU A 55 -18.27 -13.12 11.80
CA LEU A 55 -17.93 -11.81 11.24
C LEU A 55 -18.61 -11.59 9.90
N ILE A 56 -18.56 -12.57 8.99
CA ILE A 56 -19.22 -12.49 7.68
C ILE A 56 -20.74 -12.35 7.82
N LYS A 57 -21.34 -13.12 8.74
CA LYS A 57 -22.79 -13.07 8.98
C LYS A 57 -23.24 -11.77 9.66
N SER A 58 -22.34 -11.11 10.41
CA SER A 58 -22.62 -9.83 11.08
C SER A 58 -22.40 -8.60 10.16
N LEU A 59 -21.86 -8.79 8.96
CA LEU A 59 -21.67 -7.71 7.98
C LEU A 59 -23.04 -7.20 7.52
N ARG A 60 -23.35 -5.98 7.92
CA ARG A 60 -24.51 -5.26 7.39
C ARG A 60 -24.18 -4.71 6.01
N PRO A 61 -25.13 -4.67 5.07
CA PRO A 61 -24.87 -4.12 3.72
C PRO A 61 -24.34 -2.68 3.76
N ASN A 62 -24.73 -1.90 4.77
CA ASN A 62 -24.20 -0.54 4.94
C ASN A 62 -22.68 -0.50 5.24
N MET A 63 -22.10 -1.59 5.77
CA MET A 63 -20.66 -1.65 6.00
C MET A 63 -19.86 -1.80 4.71
N LEU A 64 -20.48 -2.33 3.64
CA LEU A 64 -19.88 -2.40 2.31
C LEU A 64 -19.73 -1.02 1.65
N LEU A 65 -20.50 -0.05 2.11
CA LEU A 65 -20.45 1.32 1.57
C LEU A 65 -19.10 1.98 1.87
N VAL A 66 -18.46 1.65 3.00
CA VAL A 66 -17.16 2.21 3.39
C VAL A 66 -16.06 1.81 2.40
N PRO A 67 -15.79 0.52 2.12
CA PRO A 67 -14.79 0.14 1.14
C PRO A 67 -15.13 0.64 -0.27
N ILE A 68 -16.40 0.63 -0.69
CA ILE A 68 -16.80 1.16 -1.99
C ILE A 68 -16.51 2.66 -2.08
N ALA A 69 -16.89 3.44 -1.07
CA ALA A 69 -16.60 4.87 -1.03
C ALA A 69 -15.09 5.16 -1.05
N THR A 70 -14.30 4.33 -0.36
CA THR A 70 -12.84 4.44 -0.36
C THR A 70 -12.28 4.17 -1.76
N ILE A 71 -12.74 3.12 -2.43
CA ILE A 71 -12.29 2.78 -3.80
C ILE A 71 -12.62 3.93 -4.75
N VAL A 72 -13.89 4.34 -4.79
CA VAL A 72 -14.35 5.41 -5.67
C VAL A 72 -13.63 6.72 -5.37
N GLY A 73 -13.52 7.09 -4.11
CA GLY A 73 -12.81 8.30 -3.69
C GLY A 73 -11.35 8.29 -4.10
N THR A 74 -10.64 7.17 -3.88
CA THR A 74 -9.21 7.09 -4.25
C THR A 74 -9.01 7.16 -5.76
N LEU A 75 -9.84 6.47 -6.54
CA LEU A 75 -9.75 6.52 -8.01
C LEU A 75 -10.05 7.91 -8.55
N LEU A 76 -11.07 8.60 -8.01
CA LEU A 76 -11.37 9.97 -8.39
C LEU A 76 -10.22 10.92 -8.05
N PHE A 77 -9.69 10.86 -6.82
CA PHE A 77 -8.54 11.69 -6.44
C PHE A 77 -7.29 11.39 -7.26
N SER A 78 -7.04 10.12 -7.59
CA SER A 78 -5.93 9.74 -8.46
C SER A 78 -6.12 10.26 -9.89
N ALA A 79 -7.35 10.27 -10.41
CA ALA A 79 -7.66 10.87 -11.70
C ALA A 79 -7.45 12.40 -11.66
N PHE A 80 -7.83 13.09 -10.58
CA PHE A 80 -7.52 14.51 -10.40
C PHE A 80 -6.01 14.78 -10.30
N ALA A 81 -5.23 13.89 -9.67
CA ALA A 81 -3.79 14.03 -9.59
C ALA A 81 -3.11 14.04 -10.97
N SER A 82 -3.72 13.39 -11.99
CA SER A 82 -3.19 13.44 -13.37
C SER A 82 -3.20 14.85 -13.97
N LEU A 83 -4.07 15.76 -13.50
CA LEU A 83 -4.06 17.15 -13.93
C LEU A 83 -2.83 17.92 -13.47
N LEU A 84 -2.23 17.47 -12.34
CA LEU A 84 -1.00 18.04 -11.79
C LEU A 84 0.25 17.37 -12.40
N LEU A 85 0.11 16.10 -12.82
CA LEU A 85 1.18 15.27 -13.36
C LEU A 85 1.00 15.11 -14.88
N SER A 86 1.28 16.17 -15.64
CA SER A 86 1.08 16.22 -17.09
C SER A 86 1.86 15.17 -17.89
N GLN A 87 2.86 14.53 -17.29
CA GLN A 87 3.67 13.47 -17.91
C GLN A 87 2.98 12.10 -17.95
N TRP A 88 1.99 11.86 -17.06
CA TRP A 88 1.34 10.57 -16.88
C TRP A 88 -0.12 10.61 -17.31
N SER A 89 -0.57 9.54 -17.96
CA SER A 89 -1.97 9.39 -18.35
C SER A 89 -2.87 9.30 -17.11
N VAL A 90 -4.13 9.70 -17.24
CA VAL A 90 -5.16 9.52 -16.21
C VAL A 90 -5.22 8.06 -15.73
N PHE A 91 -5.11 7.11 -16.67
CA PHE A 91 -5.12 5.68 -16.35
C PHE A 91 -3.90 5.24 -15.56
N ASP A 92 -2.73 5.86 -15.79
CA ASP A 92 -1.51 5.55 -15.04
C ASP A 92 -1.62 6.04 -13.60
N CYS A 93 -2.15 7.24 -13.40
CA CYS A 93 -2.43 7.77 -12.07
C CYS A 93 -3.49 6.93 -11.32
N MET A 94 -4.52 6.48 -12.01
CA MET A 94 -5.52 5.58 -11.42
C MET A 94 -4.92 4.20 -11.09
N ALA A 95 -4.03 3.67 -11.92
CA ALA A 95 -3.33 2.42 -11.65
C ALA A 95 -2.45 2.53 -10.40
N VAL A 96 -1.70 3.63 -10.25
CA VAL A 96 -0.94 3.94 -9.02
C VAL A 96 -1.86 4.01 -7.81
N GLY A 97 -3.00 4.69 -7.91
CA GLY A 97 -3.98 4.82 -6.83
C GLY A 97 -4.69 3.51 -6.49
N SER A 98 -4.79 2.57 -7.42
CA SER A 98 -5.49 1.29 -7.22
C SER A 98 -4.77 0.29 -6.32
N GLY A 99 -3.51 0.55 -5.93
CA GLY A 99 -2.72 -0.31 -5.05
C GLY A 99 -3.15 -0.31 -3.57
N PHE A 100 -4.44 -0.53 -3.28
CA PHE A 100 -5.05 -0.33 -1.95
C PHE A 100 -4.45 -1.19 -0.83
N ALA A 101 -4.18 -2.45 -1.09
CA ALA A 101 -3.82 -3.41 -0.05
C ALA A 101 -2.42 -4.00 -0.24
N TYR A 102 -2.04 -4.22 -1.48
CA TYR A 102 -0.77 -4.85 -1.85
C TYR A 102 0.00 -3.97 -2.84
N TYR A 103 0.50 -2.85 -2.33
CA TYR A 103 1.22 -1.88 -3.14
C TYR A 103 2.51 -2.44 -3.79
N SER A 104 3.20 -3.38 -3.15
CA SER A 104 4.36 -4.04 -3.74
C SER A 104 3.98 -4.90 -4.95
N LEU A 105 2.88 -5.66 -4.86
CA LEU A 105 2.35 -6.41 -6.00
C LEU A 105 1.84 -5.47 -7.10
N SER A 106 1.14 -4.41 -6.73
CA SER A 106 0.66 -3.40 -7.67
C SER A 106 1.80 -2.76 -8.44
N SER A 107 2.90 -2.38 -7.75
CA SER A 107 4.10 -1.84 -8.38
C SER A 107 4.68 -2.79 -9.43
N ILE A 108 4.86 -4.07 -9.08
CA ILE A 108 5.38 -5.08 -10.01
C ILE A 108 4.47 -5.28 -11.21
N LEU A 109 3.15 -5.39 -11.00
CA LEU A 109 2.17 -5.54 -12.07
C LEU A 109 2.17 -4.32 -13.01
N ILE A 110 2.20 -3.10 -12.46
CA ILE A 110 2.27 -1.87 -13.24
C ILE A 110 3.52 -1.89 -14.13
N THR A 111 4.68 -2.25 -13.55
CA THR A 111 5.93 -2.34 -14.32
C THR A 111 5.79 -3.36 -15.46
N GLN A 112 5.32 -4.58 -15.18
CA GLN A 112 5.19 -5.63 -16.19
C GLN A 112 4.21 -5.26 -17.31
N PHE A 113 3.02 -4.75 -16.97
CA PHE A 113 2.01 -4.40 -17.98
C PHE A 113 2.39 -3.17 -18.80
N LYS A 114 3.11 -2.22 -18.22
CA LYS A 114 3.52 -1.00 -18.90
C LYS A 114 4.81 -1.15 -19.69
N GLU A 115 5.65 -2.14 -19.37
CA GLU A 115 6.92 -2.38 -20.07
C GLU A 115 6.71 -2.49 -21.59
N ALA A 116 5.69 -3.22 -22.03
CA ALA A 116 5.38 -3.42 -23.44
C ALA A 116 4.93 -2.14 -24.17
N SER A 117 4.40 -1.15 -23.44
CA SER A 117 3.81 0.07 -24.03
C SER A 117 4.70 1.29 -23.95
N VAL A 118 5.47 1.45 -22.86
CA VAL A 118 6.28 2.65 -22.61
C VAL A 118 7.77 2.35 -22.45
N GLY A 119 8.16 1.09 -22.48
CA GLY A 119 9.52 0.62 -22.27
C GLY A 119 9.85 0.42 -20.79
N LEU A 120 10.90 -0.37 -20.54
CA LEU A 120 11.30 -0.83 -19.20
C LEU A 120 11.59 0.33 -18.25
N GLN A 121 12.26 1.36 -18.70
CA GLN A 121 12.69 2.47 -17.84
C GLN A 121 11.51 3.26 -17.27
N LEU A 122 10.58 3.71 -18.13
CA LEU A 122 9.39 4.45 -17.72
C LEU A 122 8.41 3.56 -16.93
N ALA A 123 8.29 2.27 -17.28
CA ALA A 123 7.47 1.33 -16.53
C ALA A 123 8.00 1.11 -15.10
N THR A 124 9.32 0.99 -14.94
CA THR A 124 9.97 0.87 -13.64
C THR A 124 9.81 2.14 -12.81
N GLU A 125 9.92 3.31 -13.43
CA GLU A 125 9.70 4.59 -12.78
C GLU A 125 8.27 4.69 -12.24
N LEU A 126 7.26 4.35 -13.05
CA LEU A 126 5.86 4.35 -12.63
C LEU A 126 5.59 3.36 -11.49
N GLY A 127 6.14 2.14 -11.58
CA GLY A 127 6.05 1.14 -10.52
C GLY A 127 6.69 1.62 -9.22
N THR A 128 7.81 2.32 -9.31
CA THR A 128 8.50 2.89 -8.13
C THR A 128 7.69 4.02 -7.51
N ILE A 129 7.10 4.89 -8.33
CA ILE A 129 6.18 5.95 -7.86
C ILE A 129 4.99 5.33 -7.12
N ALA A 130 4.40 4.26 -7.68
CA ALA A 130 3.29 3.55 -7.05
C ALA A 130 3.68 2.98 -5.68
N LEU A 131 4.87 2.37 -5.59
CA LEU A 131 5.41 1.83 -4.34
C LEU A 131 5.59 2.93 -3.29
N LEU A 132 6.31 3.99 -3.64
CA LEU A 132 6.62 5.11 -2.73
C LEU A 132 5.37 5.85 -2.26
N ALA A 133 4.44 6.15 -3.15
CA ALA A 133 3.19 6.83 -2.81
C ALA A 133 2.37 6.03 -1.78
N ASN A 134 2.31 4.72 -1.94
CA ASN A 134 1.57 3.85 -1.03
C ASN A 134 2.30 3.66 0.32
N ILE A 135 3.63 3.52 0.32
CA ILE A 135 4.43 3.49 1.55
C ILE A 135 4.24 4.79 2.33
N PHE A 136 4.29 5.94 1.65
CA PHE A 136 4.10 7.24 2.29
C PHE A 136 2.71 7.37 2.92
N ARG A 137 1.67 6.92 2.20
CA ARG A 137 0.30 6.86 2.73
C ARG A 137 0.21 5.99 3.98
N GLU A 138 0.85 4.83 3.99
CA GLU A 138 0.86 3.92 5.15
C GLU A 138 1.60 4.53 6.34
N MET A 139 2.75 5.14 6.10
CA MET A 139 3.48 5.86 7.15
C MET A 139 2.65 6.99 7.76
N MET A 140 1.98 7.78 6.93
CA MET A 140 1.08 8.84 7.41
C MET A 140 -0.08 8.27 8.24
N ALA A 141 -0.66 7.14 7.83
CA ALA A 141 -1.71 6.48 8.58
C ALA A 141 -1.21 5.93 9.94
N LEU A 142 -0.03 5.30 9.95
CA LEU A 142 0.58 4.76 11.17
C LEU A 142 0.96 5.85 12.18
N LEU A 143 1.46 6.97 11.71
CA LEU A 143 1.85 8.10 12.57
C LEU A 143 0.65 8.97 12.94
N GLY A 144 -0.31 9.13 12.04
CA GLY A 144 -1.49 9.98 12.24
C GLY A 144 -2.58 9.32 13.10
N ALA A 145 -2.78 8.02 13.00
CA ALA A 145 -3.81 7.31 13.77
C ALA A 145 -3.67 7.49 15.29
N PRO A 146 -2.49 7.39 15.91
CA PRO A 146 -2.31 7.64 17.33
C PRO A 146 -2.63 9.08 17.73
N LEU A 147 -2.29 10.06 16.88
CA LEU A 147 -2.55 11.49 17.14
C LEU A 147 -4.05 11.78 17.15
N ILE A 148 -4.82 11.17 16.24
CA ILE A 148 -6.28 11.32 16.17
C ILE A 148 -6.95 10.65 17.38
N GLN A 149 -6.45 9.51 17.84
CA GLN A 149 -6.96 8.83 19.03
C GLN A 149 -6.74 9.65 20.31
N ILE A 150 -5.57 10.26 20.46
CA ILE A 150 -5.26 11.12 21.60
C ILE A 150 -6.19 12.34 21.63
N GLY A 151 -6.45 12.95 20.45
CA GLY A 151 -7.39 14.07 20.34
C GLY A 151 -8.82 13.70 20.72
N ARG A 152 -9.31 12.50 20.35
CA ARG A 152 -10.64 12.01 20.75
C ARG A 152 -10.77 11.70 22.23
N ALA A 153 -9.74 11.16 22.86
CA ALA A 153 -9.72 10.89 24.29
C ALA A 153 -9.85 12.19 25.08
N SER A 154 -9.09 13.22 24.70
CA SER A 154 -9.13 14.55 25.33
C SER A 154 -10.50 15.26 25.18
N CYS A 155 -11.21 15.05 24.08
CA CYS A 155 -12.56 15.60 23.89
C CYS A 155 -13.68 14.85 24.67
N ARG A 156 -13.42 13.61 25.13
CA ARG A 156 -14.40 12.80 25.87
C ARG A 156 -14.35 13.05 27.39
N GLU A 157 -13.25 13.64 27.88
CA GLU A 157 -13.06 13.98 29.29
C GLU A 157 -13.48 15.42 29.65
N ARG A 158 -14.00 16.18 28.69
CA ARG A 158 -14.65 17.49 28.91
C ARG A 158 -16.15 17.37 28.74
#